data_f675606d0acdf6dbe77be1a6595ea1a8
#
_entry.id   f675606d0acdf6dbe77be1a6595ea1a8
#
_cell.length_a   1.000
_cell.length_b   1.000
_cell.length_c   1.000
_cell.angle_alpha   90.00
_cell.angle_beta   90.00
_cell.angle_gamma   90.00
#
_symmetry.space_group_name_H-M   'P 1'
#
loop_
_entity.id
_entity.type
_entity.pdbx_description
1 polymer ?
#
loop_
_entity_poly.entity_id
_entity_poly.type
_entity_poly.pdbx_seq_one_letter_code
_entity_poly.pdbx_strand_id
1 'polypeptide(L)'
;VLLGLGLNRLFGPMGILGLTPLAVITAVTNSNGAIYTALAKEFGDNTDVGAIAILSLNDGPFLTMIALGTTGLAKIPILSLAAAIVPLIIGMILGNLDEDFKMLLSNGLAMLLPFNGFVLGANTSLFTIAKAGAGGIVLGLITVLFTGVLTYYLYSLIRRKPDPMGMAIGTTGGNAVAVPASVAMADPSLEPVVGVATAQVAGADVITAILSPILPGFFARRAAKRQQKN
;
A
#
# COMPACT_ATOMS: atom_id res chain seq x y z
N VAL A 1 -5.92 6.79 7.54
CA VAL A 1 -6.24 6.83 8.99
C VAL A 1 -7.59 7.51 9.20
N LEU A 2 -7.74 8.81 8.87
CA LEU A 2 -9.00 9.56 9.12
C LEU A 2 -10.24 8.90 8.49
N LEU A 3 -10.12 8.33 7.29
CA LEU A 3 -11.20 7.58 6.64
C LEU A 3 -11.61 6.35 7.45
N GLY A 4 -10.64 5.56 7.89
CA GLY A 4 -10.92 4.36 8.69
C GLY A 4 -11.50 4.70 10.06
N LEU A 5 -11.02 5.76 10.72
CA LEU A 5 -11.60 6.30 11.95
C LEU A 5 -13.03 6.76 11.75
N GLY A 6 -13.28 7.53 10.70
CA GLY A 6 -14.62 8.00 10.38
C GLY A 6 -15.58 6.84 10.16
N LEU A 7 -15.17 5.84 9.39
CA LEU A 7 -15.96 4.63 9.17
C LEU A 7 -16.24 3.88 10.48
N ASN A 8 -15.23 3.68 11.32
CA ASN A 8 -15.42 2.98 12.59
C ASN A 8 -16.33 3.73 13.55
N ARG A 9 -16.21 5.07 13.65
CA ARG A 9 -17.06 5.89 14.53
C ARG A 9 -18.50 5.96 14.06
N LEU A 10 -18.73 6.00 12.74
CA LEU A 10 -20.08 6.15 12.18
C LEU A 10 -20.79 4.81 12.01
N PHE A 11 -20.07 3.73 11.70
CA PHE A 11 -20.65 2.46 11.27
C PHE A 11 -20.12 1.24 12.03
N GLY A 12 -19.23 1.45 13.02
CA GLY A 12 -18.64 0.38 13.83
C GLY A 12 -17.59 -0.46 13.09
N PRO A 13 -17.11 -1.58 13.68
CA PRO A 13 -16.01 -2.37 13.16
C PRO A 13 -16.33 -3.12 11.84
N MET A 14 -17.61 -3.32 11.54
CA MET A 14 -18.05 -3.91 10.26
C MET A 14 -18.16 -2.88 9.14
N GLY A 15 -18.06 -1.58 9.46
CA GLY A 15 -18.09 -0.49 8.50
C GLY A 15 -19.42 -0.34 7.75
N ILE A 16 -19.38 0.38 6.62
CA ILE A 16 -20.54 0.58 5.72
C ILE A 16 -20.38 -0.28 4.46
N LEU A 17 -21.48 -0.83 3.96
CA LEU A 17 -21.48 -1.73 2.79
C LEU A 17 -20.47 -2.88 2.89
N GLY A 18 -20.19 -3.31 4.13
CA GLY A 18 -19.21 -4.34 4.43
C GLY A 18 -17.75 -3.86 4.38
N LEU A 19 -17.45 -2.61 4.09
CA LEU A 19 -16.09 -2.05 4.11
C LEU A 19 -15.59 -1.91 5.54
N THR A 20 -14.69 -2.80 5.94
CA THR A 20 -14.14 -2.79 7.29
C THR A 20 -13.10 -1.67 7.46
N PRO A 21 -13.08 -0.97 8.61
CA PRO A 21 -12.04 0.02 8.93
C PRO A 21 -10.64 -0.55 8.83
N LEU A 22 -10.45 -1.81 9.23
CA LEU A 22 -9.19 -2.53 9.10
C LEU A 22 -8.73 -2.60 7.63
N ALA A 23 -9.61 -3.00 6.70
CA ALA A 23 -9.29 -3.05 5.29
C ALA A 23 -8.95 -1.68 4.71
N VAL A 24 -9.73 -0.65 5.06
CA VAL A 24 -9.50 0.72 4.57
C VAL A 24 -8.14 1.24 5.04
N ILE A 25 -7.82 1.10 6.33
CA ILE A 25 -6.52 1.56 6.85
C ILE A 25 -5.39 0.76 6.20
N THR A 26 -5.53 -0.56 6.11
CA THR A 26 -4.52 -1.42 5.47
C THR A 26 -4.27 -1.01 4.02
N ALA A 27 -5.31 -0.84 3.22
CA ALA A 27 -5.16 -0.52 1.79
C ALA A 27 -4.51 0.86 1.55
N VAL A 28 -4.85 1.87 2.36
CA VAL A 28 -4.32 3.23 2.18
C VAL A 28 -2.98 3.48 2.86
N THR A 29 -2.51 2.57 3.72
CA THR A 29 -1.21 2.66 4.38
C THR A 29 -0.15 1.75 3.77
N ASN A 30 -0.49 1.01 2.73
CA ASN A 30 0.43 0.14 1.99
C ASN A 30 0.42 0.51 0.52
N SER A 31 1.59 0.75 -0.06
CA SER A 31 1.76 0.97 -1.49
C SER A 31 2.51 -0.19 -2.15
N ASN A 32 2.40 -0.30 -3.47
CA ASN A 32 3.12 -1.32 -4.23
C ASN A 32 4.48 -0.76 -4.68
N GLY A 33 5.55 -1.12 -3.98
CA GLY A 33 6.91 -0.66 -4.28
C GLY A 33 7.40 -1.06 -5.67
N ALA A 34 6.96 -2.20 -6.21
CA ALA A 34 7.34 -2.64 -7.56
C ALA A 34 6.70 -1.75 -8.64
N ILE A 35 5.41 -1.46 -8.50
CA ILE A 35 4.70 -0.54 -9.41
C ILE A 35 5.28 0.87 -9.29
N TYR A 36 5.51 1.36 -8.07
CA TYR A 36 6.14 2.66 -7.87
C TYR A 36 7.51 2.74 -8.55
N THR A 37 8.35 1.71 -8.37
CA THR A 37 9.69 1.65 -9.00
C THR A 37 9.61 1.69 -10.52
N ALA A 38 8.68 0.96 -11.12
CA ALA A 38 8.46 0.97 -12.57
C ALA A 38 8.05 2.37 -13.06
N LEU A 39 7.10 3.00 -12.36
CA LEU A 39 6.62 4.34 -12.69
C LEU A 39 7.68 5.42 -12.46
N ALA A 40 8.51 5.29 -11.40
CA ALA A 40 9.61 6.21 -11.14
C ALA A 40 10.69 6.17 -12.23
N LYS A 41 10.93 5.00 -12.82
CA LYS A 41 11.85 4.87 -13.98
C LYS A 41 11.28 5.48 -15.26
N GLU A 42 9.96 5.50 -15.42
CA GLU A 42 9.30 6.00 -16.63
C GLU A 42 8.98 7.50 -16.55
N PHE A 43 8.50 7.96 -15.41
CA PHE A 43 7.97 9.32 -15.24
C PHE A 43 8.73 10.17 -14.22
N GLY A 44 9.55 9.55 -13.37
CA GLY A 44 10.23 10.19 -12.24
C GLY A 44 11.61 10.71 -12.53
N ASP A 45 12.20 11.32 -11.53
CA ASP A 45 13.62 11.72 -11.50
C ASP A 45 14.40 10.92 -10.42
N ASN A 46 15.67 11.24 -10.23
CA ASN A 46 16.52 10.56 -9.23
C ASN A 46 15.99 10.70 -7.80
N THR A 47 15.27 11.77 -7.49
CA THR A 47 14.63 11.97 -6.19
C THR A 47 13.48 11.00 -6.02
N ASP A 48 12.66 10.81 -7.07
CA ASP A 48 11.55 9.87 -7.06
C ASP A 48 12.05 8.41 -6.92
N VAL A 49 13.14 8.08 -7.60
CA VAL A 49 13.80 6.77 -7.43
C VAL A 49 14.32 6.60 -6.00
N GLY A 50 14.94 7.63 -5.42
CA GLY A 50 15.42 7.61 -4.04
C GLY A 50 14.30 7.46 -3.00
N ALA A 51 13.10 7.94 -3.29
CA ALA A 51 11.94 7.83 -2.41
C ALA A 51 11.50 6.38 -2.16
N ILE A 52 11.91 5.42 -3.00
CA ILE A 52 11.65 3.98 -2.81
C ILE A 52 12.11 3.51 -1.42
N ALA A 53 13.25 4.01 -0.94
CA ALA A 53 13.77 3.64 0.37
C ALA A 53 12.83 4.07 1.52
N ILE A 54 12.16 5.22 1.38
CA ILE A 54 11.16 5.69 2.36
C ILE A 54 9.85 4.91 2.20
N LEU A 55 9.43 4.64 0.96
CA LEU A 55 8.21 3.90 0.69
C LEU A 55 8.26 2.45 1.17
N SER A 56 9.46 1.84 1.28
CA SER A 56 9.59 0.52 1.88
C SER A 56 9.18 0.46 3.36
N LEU A 57 9.09 1.60 4.06
CA LEU A 57 8.54 1.67 5.42
C LEU A 57 7.03 1.40 5.46
N ASN A 58 6.31 1.71 4.40
CA ASN A 58 4.87 1.44 4.31
C ASN A 58 4.55 0.09 3.66
N ASP A 59 5.57 -0.66 3.30
CA ASP A 59 5.44 -1.98 2.69
C ASP A 59 5.40 -3.05 3.79
N GLY A 60 4.20 -3.34 4.28
CA GLY A 60 3.99 -4.28 5.38
C GLY A 60 3.14 -3.73 6.52
N PRO A 61 3.07 -4.45 7.67
CA PRO A 61 2.12 -4.13 8.74
C PRO A 61 2.53 -2.93 9.60
N PHE A 62 3.78 -2.45 9.53
CA PHE A 62 4.32 -1.48 10.50
C PHE A 62 3.51 -0.19 10.58
N LEU A 63 3.33 0.51 9.46
CA LEU A 63 2.55 1.76 9.46
C LEU A 63 1.06 1.53 9.70
N THR A 64 0.52 0.39 9.26
CA THR A 64 -0.86 0.00 9.57
C THR A 64 -1.06 -0.21 11.07
N MET A 65 -0.12 -0.89 11.74
CA MET A 65 -0.15 -1.07 13.19
C MET A 65 -0.04 0.26 13.94
N ILE A 66 0.85 1.16 13.52
CA ILE A 66 0.93 2.52 14.09
C ILE A 66 -0.41 3.26 13.90
N ALA A 67 -0.97 3.22 12.70
CA ALA A 67 -2.23 3.88 12.40
C ALA A 67 -3.38 3.36 13.26
N LEU A 68 -3.50 2.05 13.40
CA LEU A 68 -4.55 1.42 14.22
C LEU A 68 -4.33 1.65 15.71
N GLY A 69 -3.08 1.55 16.19
CA GLY A 69 -2.73 1.77 17.59
C GLY A 69 -2.96 3.22 18.04
N THR A 70 -2.49 4.20 17.25
CA THR A 70 -2.65 5.63 17.57
C THR A 70 -4.10 6.10 17.48
N THR A 71 -4.92 5.43 16.71
CA THR A 71 -6.35 5.74 16.58
C THR A 71 -7.22 5.03 17.62
N GLY A 72 -6.64 4.11 18.39
CA GLY A 72 -7.36 3.29 19.35
C GLY A 72 -8.26 2.22 18.72
N LEU A 73 -8.07 1.94 17.42
CA LEU A 73 -8.82 0.89 16.70
C LEU A 73 -8.26 -0.51 16.96
N ALA A 74 -7.01 -0.60 17.42
CA ALA A 74 -6.38 -1.84 17.85
C ALA A 74 -5.41 -1.59 19.03
N LYS A 75 -5.21 -2.62 19.85
CA LYS A 75 -4.23 -2.61 20.95
C LYS A 75 -2.94 -3.23 20.44
N ILE A 76 -2.03 -2.42 19.93
CA ILE A 76 -0.78 -2.88 19.34
C ILE A 76 0.35 -2.85 20.38
N PRO A 77 0.88 -4.01 20.82
CA PRO A 77 2.04 -4.08 21.69
C PRO A 77 3.29 -3.50 21.01
N ILE A 78 4.14 -2.83 21.76
CA ILE A 78 5.38 -2.25 21.23
C ILE A 78 6.31 -3.31 20.63
N LEU A 79 6.26 -4.53 21.16
CA LEU A 79 7.03 -5.66 20.65
C LEU A 79 6.59 -6.06 19.23
N SER A 80 5.29 -5.98 18.93
CA SER A 80 4.77 -6.24 17.59
C SER A 80 5.24 -5.19 16.59
N LEU A 81 5.30 -3.92 16.99
CA LEU A 81 5.90 -2.85 16.19
C LEU A 81 7.38 -3.08 15.95
N ALA A 82 8.12 -3.47 17.00
CA ALA A 82 9.54 -3.80 16.87
C ALA A 82 9.76 -4.98 15.92
N ALA A 83 8.98 -6.05 16.05
CA ALA A 83 9.05 -7.20 15.16
C ALA A 83 8.78 -6.84 13.69
N ALA A 84 7.93 -5.85 13.42
CA ALA A 84 7.64 -5.40 12.07
C ALA A 84 8.76 -4.52 11.46
N ILE A 85 9.45 -3.69 12.26
CA ILE A 85 10.43 -2.72 11.75
C ILE A 85 11.88 -3.23 11.81
N VAL A 86 12.24 -4.07 12.78
CA VAL A 86 13.63 -4.52 13.00
C VAL A 86 14.22 -5.22 11.77
N PRO A 87 13.53 -6.13 11.06
CA PRO A 87 14.07 -6.76 9.85
C PRO A 87 14.42 -5.75 8.77
N LEU A 88 13.60 -4.70 8.61
CA LEU A 88 13.85 -3.63 7.65
C LEU A 88 15.12 -2.85 8.02
N ILE A 89 15.26 -2.46 9.30
CA ILE A 89 16.45 -1.75 9.80
C ILE A 89 17.71 -2.58 9.57
N ILE A 90 17.67 -3.88 9.92
CA ILE A 90 18.79 -4.79 9.70
C ILE A 90 19.16 -4.86 8.21
N GLY A 91 18.18 -5.04 7.33
CA GLY A 91 18.40 -5.06 5.89
C GLY A 91 18.99 -3.76 5.36
N MET A 92 18.52 -2.61 5.85
CA MET A 92 19.07 -1.30 5.51
C MET A 92 20.52 -1.15 5.98
N ILE A 93 20.84 -1.57 7.19
CA ILE A 93 22.21 -1.51 7.74
C ILE A 93 23.13 -2.39 6.90
N LEU A 94 22.79 -3.67 6.72
CA LEU A 94 23.62 -4.62 5.97
C LEU A 94 23.81 -4.18 4.51
N GLY A 95 22.76 -3.77 3.83
CA GLY A 95 22.83 -3.36 2.43
C GLY A 95 23.52 -2.00 2.20
N ASN A 96 23.77 -1.20 3.26
CA ASN A 96 24.53 0.05 3.13
C ASN A 96 25.96 -0.05 3.65
N LEU A 97 26.28 -1.06 4.46
CA LEU A 97 27.62 -1.26 4.99
C LEU A 97 28.48 -2.13 4.09
N ASP A 98 27.88 -3.01 3.30
CA ASP A 98 28.60 -4.03 2.52
C ASP A 98 27.94 -4.21 1.14
N GLU A 99 28.72 -3.99 0.06
CA GLU A 99 28.24 -4.11 -1.31
C GLU A 99 27.90 -5.56 -1.70
N ASP A 100 28.57 -6.55 -1.11
CA ASP A 100 28.26 -7.97 -1.37
C ASP A 100 26.91 -8.34 -0.76
N PHE A 101 26.62 -7.85 0.47
CA PHE A 101 25.29 -7.97 1.07
C PHE A 101 24.22 -7.24 0.28
N LYS A 102 24.50 -6.05 -0.19
CA LYS A 102 23.56 -5.30 -1.06
C LYS A 102 23.23 -6.07 -2.32
N MET A 103 24.23 -6.64 -2.95
CA MET A 103 24.07 -7.46 -4.17
C MET A 103 23.28 -8.74 -3.87
N LEU A 104 23.61 -9.42 -2.76
CA LEU A 104 22.90 -10.61 -2.28
C LEU A 104 21.42 -10.32 -2.03
N LEU A 105 21.10 -9.25 -1.29
CA LEU A 105 19.73 -8.89 -0.94
C LEU A 105 18.94 -8.45 -2.19
N SER A 106 19.54 -7.69 -3.10
CA SER A 106 18.91 -7.24 -4.34
C SER A 106 18.59 -8.40 -5.28
N ASN A 107 19.53 -9.32 -5.45
CA ASN A 107 19.34 -10.52 -6.26
C ASN A 107 18.38 -11.50 -5.59
N GLY A 108 18.47 -11.63 -4.26
CA GLY A 108 17.56 -12.42 -3.43
C GLY A 108 16.11 -11.96 -3.56
N LEU A 109 15.88 -10.64 -3.56
CA LEU A 109 14.54 -10.08 -3.78
C LEU A 109 13.97 -10.54 -5.14
N ALA A 110 14.70 -10.38 -6.22
CA ALA A 110 14.25 -10.79 -7.55
C ALA A 110 13.93 -12.29 -7.64
N MET A 111 14.77 -13.11 -7.00
CA MET A 111 14.60 -14.57 -6.95
C MET A 111 13.41 -15.00 -6.09
N LEU A 112 13.13 -14.29 -4.99
CA LEU A 112 12.04 -14.64 -4.05
C LEU A 112 10.67 -14.09 -4.48
N LEU A 113 10.61 -13.07 -5.34
CA LEU A 113 9.35 -12.48 -5.82
C LEU A 113 8.35 -13.50 -6.38
N PRO A 114 8.73 -14.47 -7.25
CA PRO A 114 7.79 -15.47 -7.75
C PRO A 114 7.23 -16.37 -6.65
N PHE A 115 8.07 -16.75 -5.67
CA PHE A 115 7.65 -17.57 -4.54
C PHE A 115 6.70 -16.81 -3.62
N ASN A 116 6.98 -15.51 -3.36
CA ASN A 116 6.09 -14.66 -2.61
C ASN A 116 4.73 -14.50 -3.32
N GLY A 117 4.75 -14.26 -4.62
CA GLY A 117 3.53 -14.21 -5.44
C GLY A 117 2.76 -15.53 -5.40
N PHE A 118 3.43 -16.68 -5.45
CA PHE A 118 2.80 -17.98 -5.32
C PHE A 118 2.15 -18.17 -3.95
N VAL A 119 2.85 -17.84 -2.86
CA VAL A 119 2.33 -17.98 -1.48
C VAL A 119 1.11 -17.07 -1.28
N LEU A 120 1.18 -15.81 -1.73
CA LEU A 120 0.05 -14.88 -1.65
C LEU A 120 -1.13 -15.38 -2.49
N GLY A 121 -0.87 -15.83 -3.71
CA GLY A 121 -1.90 -16.39 -4.60
C GLY A 121 -2.53 -17.67 -4.06
N ALA A 122 -1.74 -18.58 -3.46
CA ALA A 122 -2.24 -19.81 -2.83
C ALA A 122 -3.13 -19.54 -1.62
N ASN A 123 -2.85 -18.46 -0.87
CA ASN A 123 -3.65 -18.03 0.27
C ASN A 123 -4.85 -17.13 -0.13
N THR A 124 -4.90 -16.68 -1.38
CA THR A 124 -5.94 -15.79 -1.89
C THR A 124 -6.89 -16.58 -2.81
N SER A 125 -8.05 -16.96 -2.31
CA SER A 125 -9.05 -17.61 -3.13
C SER A 125 -9.71 -16.62 -4.09
N LEU A 126 -9.78 -16.95 -5.39
CA LEU A 126 -10.57 -16.19 -6.36
C LEU A 126 -12.04 -16.07 -5.94
N PHE A 127 -12.57 -17.11 -5.27
CA PHE A 127 -13.90 -17.05 -4.66
C PHE A 127 -13.97 -16.01 -3.52
N THR A 128 -12.90 -15.83 -2.76
CA THR A 128 -12.84 -14.82 -1.69
C THR A 128 -12.81 -13.42 -2.29
N ILE A 129 -12.06 -13.21 -3.39
CA ILE A 129 -12.09 -11.96 -4.16
C ILE A 129 -13.50 -11.70 -4.71
N ALA A 130 -14.13 -12.72 -5.29
CA ALA A 130 -15.51 -12.62 -5.78
C ALA A 130 -16.51 -12.36 -4.62
N LYS A 131 -16.31 -12.95 -3.44
CA LYS A 131 -17.11 -12.71 -2.23
C LYS A 131 -16.86 -11.33 -1.61
N ALA A 132 -15.64 -10.79 -1.73
CA ALA A 132 -15.36 -9.40 -1.36
C ALA A 132 -16.22 -8.42 -2.17
N GLY A 133 -16.66 -8.88 -3.36
CA GLY A 133 -17.66 -8.22 -4.17
C GLY A 133 -17.38 -6.75 -4.43
N ALA A 134 -18.42 -5.93 -4.33
CA ALA A 134 -18.32 -4.47 -4.47
C ALA A 134 -17.35 -3.83 -3.46
N GLY A 135 -17.17 -4.42 -2.27
CA GLY A 135 -16.31 -3.87 -1.22
C GLY A 135 -14.84 -3.75 -1.63
N GLY A 136 -14.28 -4.78 -2.27
CA GLY A 136 -12.89 -4.75 -2.76
C GLY A 136 -12.69 -3.75 -3.91
N ILE A 137 -13.65 -3.70 -4.84
CA ILE A 137 -13.64 -2.73 -5.96
C ILE A 137 -13.73 -1.30 -5.43
N VAL A 138 -14.70 -1.04 -4.55
CA VAL A 138 -14.89 0.28 -3.93
C VAL A 138 -13.66 0.68 -3.14
N LEU A 139 -13.06 -0.24 -2.40
CA LEU A 139 -11.82 0.04 -1.65
C LEU A 139 -10.67 0.40 -2.58
N GLY A 140 -10.49 -0.33 -3.69
CA GLY A 140 -9.47 -0.02 -4.69
C GLY A 140 -9.67 1.37 -5.31
N LEU A 141 -10.91 1.73 -5.65
CA LEU A 141 -11.24 3.07 -6.15
C LEU A 141 -10.99 4.17 -5.11
N ILE A 142 -11.36 3.93 -3.85
CA ILE A 142 -11.07 4.83 -2.73
C ILE A 142 -9.56 5.01 -2.58
N THR A 143 -8.79 3.94 -2.62
CA THR A 143 -7.32 3.99 -2.53
C THR A 143 -6.74 4.83 -3.67
N VAL A 144 -7.09 4.57 -4.92
CA VAL A 144 -6.63 5.36 -6.07
C VAL A 144 -7.01 6.84 -5.92
N LEU A 145 -8.23 7.13 -5.46
CA LEU A 145 -8.71 8.50 -5.29
C LEU A 145 -7.94 9.24 -4.18
N PHE A 146 -7.82 8.64 -3.00
CA PHE A 146 -7.25 9.32 -1.82
C PHE A 146 -5.73 9.23 -1.75
N THR A 147 -5.12 8.11 -2.15
CA THR A 147 -3.66 7.99 -2.13
C THR A 147 -3.02 8.27 -3.50
N GLY A 148 -3.77 8.25 -4.59
CA GLY A 148 -3.30 8.59 -5.92
C GLY A 148 -3.63 10.02 -6.33
N VAL A 149 -4.93 10.30 -6.60
CA VAL A 149 -5.34 11.62 -7.13
C VAL A 149 -5.04 12.75 -6.17
N LEU A 150 -5.32 12.58 -4.86
CA LEU A 150 -5.01 13.61 -3.88
C LEU A 150 -3.50 13.87 -3.79
N THR A 151 -2.69 12.80 -3.73
CA THR A 151 -1.23 12.93 -3.73
C THR A 151 -0.68 13.51 -5.02
N TYR A 152 -1.28 13.24 -6.18
CA TYR A 152 -0.93 13.92 -7.42
C TYR A 152 -1.05 15.44 -7.29
N TYR A 153 -2.17 15.95 -6.76
CA TYR A 153 -2.34 17.39 -6.58
C TYR A 153 -1.39 17.96 -5.54
N LEU A 154 -1.20 17.29 -4.41
CA LEU A 154 -0.27 17.73 -3.35
C LEU A 154 1.18 17.73 -3.84
N TYR A 155 1.59 16.66 -4.52
CA TYR A 155 2.95 16.55 -5.07
C TYR A 155 3.20 17.59 -6.16
N SER A 156 2.23 17.77 -7.08
CA SER A 156 2.30 18.80 -8.11
C SER A 156 2.38 20.21 -7.53
N LEU A 157 1.72 20.47 -6.39
CA LEU A 157 1.82 21.74 -5.67
C LEU A 157 3.22 21.96 -5.10
N ILE A 158 3.80 20.94 -4.46
CA ILE A 158 5.16 20.99 -3.89
C ILE A 158 6.20 21.17 -5.01
N ARG A 159 6.07 20.42 -6.10
CA ARG A 159 6.97 20.49 -7.26
C ARG A 159 6.73 21.73 -8.13
N ARG A 160 5.66 22.49 -7.86
CA ARG A 160 5.23 23.67 -8.64
C ARG A 160 5.03 23.39 -10.15
N LYS A 161 4.79 22.14 -10.49
CA LYS A 161 4.51 21.65 -11.86
C LYS A 161 3.62 20.40 -11.78
N PRO A 162 2.77 20.14 -12.79
CA PRO A 162 2.05 18.88 -12.86
C PRO A 162 3.05 17.72 -12.89
N ASP A 163 3.00 16.85 -11.89
CA ASP A 163 3.96 15.76 -11.75
C ASP A 163 3.21 14.42 -11.58
N PRO A 164 3.27 13.51 -12.58
CA PRO A 164 2.55 12.26 -12.57
C PRO A 164 3.01 11.31 -11.46
N MET A 165 4.22 11.50 -10.91
CA MET A 165 4.74 10.67 -9.83
C MET A 165 3.90 10.73 -8.56
N GLY A 166 3.17 11.83 -8.31
CA GLY A 166 2.21 11.88 -7.22
C GLY A 166 1.11 10.81 -7.29
N MET A 167 0.78 10.30 -8.50
CA MET A 167 -0.18 9.18 -8.67
C MET A 167 0.42 7.81 -8.33
N ALA A 168 1.73 7.66 -8.39
CA ALA A 168 2.41 6.36 -8.24
C ALA A 168 2.21 5.71 -6.86
N ILE A 169 1.84 6.51 -5.85
CA ILE A 169 1.52 6.03 -4.49
C ILE A 169 0.08 5.48 -4.41
N GLY A 170 -0.75 5.73 -5.41
CA GLY A 170 -2.16 5.31 -5.46
C GLY A 170 -2.37 3.81 -5.66
N THR A 171 -1.58 3.00 -4.99
CA THR A 171 -1.60 1.53 -5.07
C THR A 171 -1.84 0.91 -3.70
N THR A 172 -2.33 -0.31 -3.70
CA THR A 172 -2.28 -1.22 -2.55
C THR A 172 -1.20 -2.26 -2.85
N GLY A 173 -0.31 -2.55 -1.91
CA GLY A 173 0.72 -3.57 -2.11
C GLY A 173 0.13 -4.98 -2.05
N GLY A 174 0.65 -5.91 -2.85
CA GLY A 174 0.23 -7.32 -2.79
C GLY A 174 0.48 -7.97 -1.42
N ASN A 175 1.52 -7.55 -0.72
CA ASN A 175 1.81 -7.93 0.66
C ASN A 175 0.79 -7.37 1.68
N ALA A 176 0.08 -6.29 1.35
CA ALA A 176 -0.99 -5.74 2.18
C ALA A 176 -2.12 -6.75 2.45
N VAL A 177 -2.28 -7.74 1.56
CA VAL A 177 -3.27 -8.83 1.74
C VAL A 177 -3.02 -9.63 3.03
N ALA A 178 -1.76 -9.76 3.47
CA ALA A 178 -1.39 -10.45 4.70
C ALA A 178 -1.46 -9.55 5.96
N VAL A 179 -1.56 -8.23 5.79
CA VAL A 179 -1.51 -7.27 6.91
C VAL A 179 -2.67 -7.44 7.90
N PRO A 180 -3.94 -7.66 7.49
CA PRO A 180 -5.03 -7.88 8.44
C PRO A 180 -4.75 -9.04 9.41
N ALA A 181 -4.20 -10.15 8.92
CA ALA A 181 -3.82 -11.28 9.77
C ALA A 181 -2.66 -10.92 10.72
N SER A 182 -1.64 -10.19 10.22
CA SER A 182 -0.52 -9.73 11.04
C SER A 182 -0.96 -8.78 12.16
N VAL A 183 -1.94 -7.93 11.88
CA VAL A 183 -2.52 -7.02 12.88
C VAL A 183 -3.33 -7.78 13.92
N ALA A 184 -4.10 -8.79 13.51
CA ALA A 184 -4.87 -9.64 14.44
C ALA A 184 -3.97 -10.49 15.34
N MET A 185 -2.78 -10.88 14.89
CA MET A 185 -1.77 -11.50 15.75
C MET A 185 -1.31 -10.58 16.88
N ALA A 186 -1.31 -9.26 16.64
CA ALA A 186 -0.98 -8.25 17.66
C ALA A 186 -2.19 -7.90 18.53
N ASP A 187 -3.39 -7.89 17.96
CA ASP A 187 -4.66 -7.66 18.66
C ASP A 187 -5.73 -8.68 18.22
N PRO A 188 -5.89 -9.80 18.97
CA PRO A 188 -6.84 -10.85 18.64
C PRO A 188 -8.32 -10.41 18.60
N SER A 189 -8.66 -9.23 19.13
CA SER A 189 -10.02 -8.71 19.06
C SER A 189 -10.47 -8.42 17.62
N LEU A 190 -9.54 -8.30 16.68
CA LEU A 190 -9.79 -8.06 15.26
C LEU A 190 -10.01 -9.34 14.45
N GLU A 191 -9.77 -10.52 15.03
CA GLU A 191 -9.90 -11.83 14.35
C GLU A 191 -11.23 -12.00 13.58
N PRO A 192 -12.39 -11.60 14.14
CA PRO A 192 -13.68 -11.76 13.45
C PRO A 192 -13.78 -11.01 12.10
N VAL A 193 -12.99 -9.95 11.90
CA VAL A 193 -13.03 -9.13 10.68
C VAL A 193 -11.89 -9.42 9.70
N VAL A 194 -10.89 -10.23 10.11
CA VAL A 194 -9.69 -10.52 9.28
C VAL A 194 -10.07 -11.08 7.92
N GLY A 195 -10.91 -12.10 7.86
CA GLY A 195 -11.26 -12.76 6.60
C GLY A 195 -11.90 -11.81 5.59
N VAL A 196 -12.81 -10.96 6.06
CA VAL A 196 -13.47 -9.95 5.22
C VAL A 196 -12.47 -8.86 4.81
N ALA A 197 -11.68 -8.37 5.75
CA ALA A 197 -10.67 -7.34 5.48
C ALA A 197 -9.62 -7.81 4.46
N THR A 198 -9.10 -9.04 4.63
CA THR A 198 -8.16 -9.66 3.68
C THR A 198 -8.73 -9.73 2.27
N ALA A 199 -9.99 -10.19 2.14
CA ALA A 199 -10.65 -10.27 0.85
C ALA A 199 -10.81 -8.89 0.18
N GLN A 200 -11.18 -7.87 0.96
CA GLN A 200 -11.32 -6.49 0.49
C GLN A 200 -9.98 -5.90 0.05
N VAL A 201 -8.91 -6.11 0.82
CA VAL A 201 -7.57 -5.66 0.46
C VAL A 201 -7.08 -6.37 -0.81
N ALA A 202 -7.32 -7.68 -0.96
CA ALA A 202 -6.98 -8.40 -2.18
C ALA A 202 -7.72 -7.86 -3.41
N GLY A 203 -9.01 -7.56 -3.27
CA GLY A 203 -9.79 -6.89 -4.33
C GLY A 203 -9.25 -5.50 -4.67
N ALA A 204 -8.88 -4.72 -3.66
CA ALA A 204 -8.29 -3.40 -3.84
C ALA A 204 -6.91 -3.48 -4.53
N ASP A 205 -6.07 -4.46 -4.18
CA ASP A 205 -4.77 -4.69 -4.83
C ASP A 205 -4.94 -4.90 -6.33
N VAL A 206 -5.86 -5.79 -6.74
CA VAL A 206 -6.15 -6.02 -8.18
C VAL A 206 -6.61 -4.75 -8.90
N ILE A 207 -7.54 -4.00 -8.32
CA ILE A 207 -8.05 -2.77 -8.93
C ILE A 207 -6.95 -1.71 -9.03
N THR A 208 -6.16 -1.52 -7.99
CA THR A 208 -5.08 -0.54 -7.99
C THR A 208 -3.95 -0.96 -8.91
N ALA A 209 -3.59 -2.25 -8.99
CA ALA A 209 -2.59 -2.76 -9.93
C ALA A 209 -2.94 -2.50 -11.40
N ILE A 210 -4.24 -2.49 -11.73
CA ILE A 210 -4.71 -2.16 -13.08
C ILE A 210 -4.72 -0.65 -13.32
N LEU A 211 -5.25 0.13 -12.38
CA LEU A 211 -5.46 1.57 -12.59
C LEU A 211 -4.18 2.40 -12.42
N SER A 212 -3.29 2.00 -11.51
CA SER A 212 -2.12 2.81 -11.17
C SER A 212 -1.08 2.95 -12.28
N PRO A 213 -0.84 1.99 -13.17
CA PRO A 213 0.00 2.21 -14.35
C PRO A 213 -0.64 3.12 -15.41
N ILE A 214 -1.98 3.10 -15.50
CA ILE A 214 -2.72 3.83 -16.54
C ILE A 214 -2.83 5.32 -16.22
N LEU A 215 -3.15 5.64 -14.97
CA LEU A 215 -3.45 7.00 -14.55
C LEU A 215 -2.26 7.98 -14.64
N PRO A 216 -1.04 7.65 -14.22
CA PRO A 216 0.12 8.52 -14.40
C PRO A 216 0.34 8.88 -15.87
N GLY A 217 0.26 7.91 -16.77
CA GLY A 217 0.35 8.14 -18.22
C GLY A 217 -0.72 9.09 -18.74
N PHE A 218 -1.96 8.98 -18.26
CA PHE A 218 -3.04 9.90 -18.60
C PHE A 218 -2.75 11.33 -18.12
N PHE A 219 -2.34 11.49 -16.86
CA PHE A 219 -2.01 12.79 -16.30
C PHE A 219 -0.76 13.41 -16.93
N ALA A 220 0.26 12.63 -17.27
CA ALA A 220 1.44 13.08 -18.01
C ALA A 220 1.07 13.65 -19.39
N ARG A 221 0.25 12.93 -20.17
CA ARG A 221 -0.24 13.40 -21.47
C ARG A 221 -1.05 14.68 -21.35
N ARG A 222 -1.88 14.81 -20.30
CA ARG A 222 -2.67 16.01 -20.06
C ARG A 222 -1.79 17.20 -19.68
N ALA A 223 -0.74 16.98 -18.89
CA ALA A 223 0.23 18.01 -18.53
C ALA A 223 1.01 18.52 -19.75
N ALA A 224 1.51 17.61 -20.60
CA ALA A 224 2.22 17.96 -21.83
C ALA A 224 1.35 18.80 -22.79
N LYS A 225 0.06 18.44 -22.98
CA LYS A 225 -0.87 19.23 -23.80
C LYS A 225 -1.14 20.64 -23.25
N ARG A 226 -1.05 20.85 -21.93
CA ARG A 226 -1.20 22.19 -21.35
C ARG A 226 0.03 23.05 -21.56
N GLN A 227 1.24 22.47 -21.52
CA GLN A 227 2.49 23.19 -21.78
C GLN A 227 2.64 23.62 -23.26
N GLN A 228 2.04 22.91 -24.19
CA GLN A 228 2.02 23.29 -25.63
C GLN A 228 1.02 24.41 -25.96
N LYS A 229 0.09 24.74 -25.05
CA LYS A 229 -0.93 25.78 -25.27
C LYS A 229 -0.59 27.14 -24.63
N ASN A 230 0.44 27.18 -23.79
CA ASN A 230 0.99 28.38 -23.19
C ASN A 230 2.33 28.74 -23.83
#